data_0a7f82887e80dce09ddd7ea73ef80b2d
#
_entry.id   0a7f82887e80dce09ddd7ea73ef80b2d
#
_cell.length_a   1.000
_cell.length_b   1.000
_cell.length_c   1.000
_cell.angle_alpha   90.00
_cell.angle_beta   90.00
_cell.angle_gamma   90.00
#
_symmetry.space_group_name_H-M   'P 1'
#
loop_
_entity.id
_entity.type
_entity.pdbx_description
1 polymer ?
#
loop_
_entity_poly.entity_id
_entity_poly.type
_entity_poly.pdbx_seq_one_letter_code
_entity_poly.pdbx_strand_id
1 'polypeptide(L)'
;MSFQNNNILALAGVTYKFVSPPPPPPPAPPMVAPPSFMVFFDWDRSNLSAQALTTIKQAAGAYKQKGNARITATGHTDTSGTEAYNMALSLRRANAVKDALVREGVPATAIAVVGRGEQGLLVQTGPNVREPQNRRVEIVIQ
;
A
#
# COMPACT_ATOMS: atom_id res chain seq x y z
N MET A 1 50.39 -25.98 -37.90
CA MET A 1 49.97 -25.54 -37.59
C MET A 1 49.21 -24.99 -37.40
N SER A 2 49.34 -25.23 -37.01
CA SER A 2 48.89 -24.78 -36.68
C SER A 2 48.07 -24.00 -36.31
N PHE A 3 48.23 -24.13 -35.82
CA PHE A 3 47.79 -23.49 -35.51
C PHE A 3 47.14 -22.95 -35.10
N GLN A 4 47.24 -23.14 -34.77
CA GLN A 4 46.93 -22.74 -34.35
C GLN A 4 46.17 -22.31 -33.96
N ASN A 5 46.50 -22.75 -33.69
CA ASN A 5 46.09 -22.31 -33.36
C ASN A 5 45.30 -21.90 -32.93
N ASN A 6 45.43 -22.12 -32.60
CA ASN A 6 45.04 -21.73 -32.31
C ASN A 6 44.20 -21.32 -31.91
N ASN A 7 44.22 -21.55 -31.64
CA ASN A 7 43.77 -21.18 -31.46
C ASN A 7 42.90 -20.82 -31.16
N ILE A 8 43.06 -21.07 -30.95
CA ILE A 8 42.67 -20.70 -30.87
C ILE A 8 41.75 -20.28 -30.66
N LEU A 9 41.77 -20.53 -30.18
CA LEU A 9 41.29 -20.17 -30.20
C LEU A 9 40.58 -19.69 -30.09
N ALA A 10 40.76 -20.08 -29.91
CA ALA A 10 40.45 -19.67 -30.00
C ALA A 10 39.76 -19.16 -29.86
N LEU A 11 39.79 -19.27 -29.53
CA LEU A 11 39.38 -18.83 -29.56
C LEU A 11 38.67 -18.27 -29.53
N ALA A 12 38.78 -18.53 -29.38
CA ALA A 12 38.43 -18.09 -29.38
C ALA A 12 37.76 -17.65 -29.22
N GLY A 13 37.55 -17.85 -29.12
CA GLY A 13 37.27 -17.60 -28.95
C GLY A 13 36.37 -17.16 -28.70
N VAL A 14 36.55 -17.23 -28.66
CA VAL A 14 36.11 -16.81 -28.35
C VAL A 14 35.42 -16.32 -28.06
N THR A 15 35.34 -16.60 -28.04
CA THR A 15 35.10 -16.06 -27.57
C THR A 15 34.24 -15.68 -27.60
N TYR A 16 34.05 -15.84 -27.43
CA TYR A 16 33.46 -15.52 -26.96
C TYR A 16 33.24 -15.05 -26.60
N LYS A 17 33.79 -14.69 -27.45
CA LYS A 17 33.85 -14.27 -26.43
C LYS A 17 32.86 -14.52 -25.65
N PHE A 18 33.05 -14.94 -24.94
CA PHE A 18 32.02 -15.15 -24.09
C PHE A 18 32.02 -14.12 -22.99
N VAL A 19 31.19 -13.16 -23.16
CA VAL A 19 31.03 -12.14 -22.14
C VAL A 19 29.99 -12.65 -21.17
N SER A 20 30.36 -12.83 -19.90
CA SER A 20 29.37 -13.07 -18.88
C SER A 20 28.46 -11.84 -18.82
N PRO A 21 27.15 -12.02 -18.64
CA PRO A 21 26.27 -10.88 -18.48
C PRO A 21 26.75 -10.03 -17.31
N PRO A 22 26.62 -8.72 -17.39
CA PRO A 22 27.03 -7.89 -16.26
C PRO A 22 26.31 -8.36 -15.01
N PRO A 23 26.96 -8.32 -13.84
CA PRO A 23 26.27 -8.70 -12.63
C PRO A 23 25.04 -7.83 -12.46
N PRO A 24 23.95 -8.39 -11.94
CA PRO A 24 22.76 -7.58 -11.68
C PRO A 24 23.16 -6.43 -10.79
N PRO A 25 22.56 -5.24 -10.97
CA PRO A 25 22.86 -4.13 -10.10
C PRO A 25 22.60 -4.56 -8.66
N PRO A 26 23.39 -4.06 -7.70
CA PRO A 26 23.13 -4.40 -6.30
C PRO A 26 21.69 -4.04 -5.97
N PRO A 27 21.00 -4.86 -5.16
CA PRO A 27 19.65 -4.53 -4.78
C PRO A 27 19.65 -3.15 -4.16
N ALA A 28 18.65 -2.37 -4.53
CA ALA A 28 18.48 -1.06 -3.93
C ALA A 28 18.43 -1.23 -2.41
N PRO A 29 19.03 -0.31 -1.63
CA PRO A 29 18.91 -0.42 -0.19
C PRO A 29 17.41 -0.50 0.15
N PRO A 30 17.03 -1.34 1.10
CA PRO A 30 15.62 -1.49 1.42
C PRO A 30 15.07 -0.13 1.80
N MET A 31 14.13 0.34 1.01
CA MET A 31 13.36 1.50 1.38
C MET A 31 12.42 1.04 2.47
N VAL A 32 12.58 1.61 3.65
CA VAL A 32 11.63 1.35 4.71
C VAL A 32 10.32 1.98 4.25
N ALA A 33 9.35 1.14 3.95
CA ALA A 33 8.03 1.62 3.61
C ALA A 33 7.49 2.41 4.80
N PRO A 34 6.77 3.53 4.57
CA PRO A 34 6.15 4.25 5.68
C PRO A 34 5.19 3.30 6.42
N PRO A 35 5.09 3.42 7.74
CA PRO A 35 4.15 2.59 8.49
C PRO A 35 2.75 2.75 7.92
N SER A 36 2.10 1.63 7.69
CA SER A 36 0.73 1.62 7.19
C SER A 36 -0.10 0.64 7.99
N PHE A 37 -1.37 0.97 8.12
CA PHE A 37 -2.33 0.17 8.87
C PHE A 37 -3.60 0.07 8.05
N MET A 38 -4.30 -1.05 8.16
CA MET A 38 -5.58 -1.23 7.49
C MET A 38 -6.68 -1.45 8.51
N VAL A 39 -7.78 -0.73 8.32
CA VAL A 39 -8.99 -0.86 9.13
C VAL A 39 -10.08 -1.37 8.22
N PHE A 40 -10.68 -2.51 8.57
CA PHE A 40 -11.72 -3.13 7.75
C PHE A 40 -13.11 -2.82 8.30
N PHE A 41 -14.09 -2.78 7.41
CA PHE A 41 -15.46 -2.41 7.73
C PHE A 41 -16.44 -3.47 7.24
N ASP A 42 -17.55 -3.58 7.95
CA ASP A 42 -18.67 -4.38 7.51
C ASP A 42 -19.33 -3.76 6.27
N TRP A 43 -20.07 -4.58 5.55
CA TRP A 43 -20.78 -4.12 4.36
C TRP A 43 -21.72 -2.95 4.71
N ASP A 44 -21.68 -1.93 3.87
CA ASP A 44 -22.53 -0.73 3.98
C ASP A 44 -22.42 -0.02 5.34
N ARG A 45 -21.29 -0.19 6.03
CA ARG A 45 -21.12 0.42 7.34
C ARG A 45 -19.85 1.25 7.41
N SER A 46 -19.89 2.24 8.29
CA SER A 46 -18.74 3.07 8.61
C SER A 46 -18.44 3.08 10.11
N ASN A 47 -19.05 2.17 10.87
CA ASN A 47 -18.81 2.02 12.29
C ASN A 47 -17.45 1.37 12.52
N LEU A 48 -16.77 1.79 13.57
CA LEU A 48 -15.49 1.20 13.95
C LEU A 48 -15.72 0.08 14.95
N SER A 49 -15.19 -1.10 14.62
CA SER A 49 -15.21 -2.24 15.52
C SER A 49 -14.17 -2.07 16.62
N ALA A 50 -14.22 -2.90 17.65
CA ALA A 50 -13.18 -2.90 18.70
C ALA A 50 -11.80 -3.17 18.11
N GLN A 51 -11.71 -4.08 17.14
CA GLN A 51 -10.46 -4.39 16.45
C GLN A 51 -9.97 -3.18 15.64
N ALA A 52 -10.88 -2.49 14.97
CA ALA A 52 -10.54 -1.26 14.24
C ALA A 52 -9.98 -0.20 15.17
N LEU A 53 -10.60 -0.02 16.33
CA LEU A 53 -10.12 0.95 17.32
C LEU A 53 -8.73 0.59 17.83
N THR A 54 -8.45 -0.69 18.03
CA THR A 54 -7.12 -1.14 18.43
C THR A 54 -6.08 -0.80 17.37
N THR A 55 -6.40 -1.03 16.10
CA THR A 55 -5.52 -0.69 14.98
C THR A 55 -5.27 0.83 14.92
N ILE A 56 -6.33 1.62 15.15
CA ILE A 56 -6.22 3.08 15.14
C ILE A 56 -5.34 3.57 16.29
N LYS A 57 -5.44 2.95 17.47
CA LYS A 57 -4.54 3.27 18.58
C LYS A 57 -3.09 2.99 18.24
N GLN A 58 -2.82 1.88 17.57
CA GLN A 58 -1.48 1.55 17.12
C GLN A 58 -0.96 2.57 16.11
N ALA A 59 -1.81 3.00 15.19
CA ALA A 59 -1.45 4.02 14.21
C ALA A 59 -1.15 5.36 14.89
N ALA A 60 -1.95 5.75 15.87
CA ALA A 60 -1.73 6.97 16.63
C ALA A 60 -0.40 6.90 17.40
N GLY A 61 -0.08 5.75 17.98
CA GLY A 61 1.18 5.53 18.66
C GLY A 61 2.37 5.67 17.71
N ALA A 62 2.27 5.07 16.53
CA ALA A 62 3.32 5.18 15.52
C ALA A 62 3.50 6.63 15.06
N TYR A 63 2.41 7.38 14.92
CA TYR A 63 2.48 8.79 14.57
C TYR A 63 3.26 9.57 15.63
N LYS A 64 2.94 9.35 16.90
CA LYS A 64 3.59 10.07 17.99
C LYS A 64 5.07 9.74 18.10
N GLN A 65 5.44 8.48 17.86
CA GLN A 65 6.84 8.06 17.88
C GLN A 65 7.65 8.67 16.75
N LYS A 66 7.04 8.81 15.58
CA LYS A 66 7.75 9.35 14.43
C LYS A 66 8.04 10.83 14.60
N GLY A 67 7.13 11.58 15.21
CA GLY A 67 7.23 13.03 15.31
C GLY A 67 7.13 13.67 13.94
N ASN A 68 6.67 14.88 13.86
CA ASN A 68 6.62 15.64 12.61
C ASN A 68 6.02 14.86 11.44
N ALA A 69 5.10 13.95 11.73
CA ALA A 69 4.52 13.07 10.73
C ALA A 69 3.19 13.62 10.24
N ARG A 70 2.72 13.04 9.13
CA ARG A 70 1.39 13.28 8.60
C ARG A 70 0.73 11.94 8.38
N ILE A 71 -0.59 11.93 8.49
CA ILE A 71 -1.39 10.73 8.27
C ILE A 71 -2.28 10.96 7.06
N THR A 72 -2.33 9.99 6.16
CA THR A 72 -3.30 9.96 5.08
C THR A 72 -4.22 8.77 5.30
N ALA A 73 -5.50 9.04 5.44
CA ALA A 73 -6.53 8.01 5.60
C ALA A 73 -7.29 7.90 4.27
N THR A 74 -7.12 6.80 3.58
CA THR A 74 -7.74 6.55 2.28
C THR A 74 -8.82 5.51 2.42
N GLY A 75 -10.07 5.90 2.18
CA GLY A 75 -11.22 5.01 2.27
C GLY A 75 -11.48 4.28 0.98
N HIS A 76 -11.87 3.01 1.09
CA HIS A 76 -12.20 2.16 -0.04
C HIS A 76 -13.49 1.41 0.22
N THR A 77 -14.13 0.96 -0.86
CA THR A 77 -15.32 0.11 -0.80
C THR A 77 -15.12 -1.09 -1.71
N ASP A 78 -16.02 -2.07 -1.59
CA ASP A 78 -16.13 -3.12 -2.60
C ASP A 78 -16.92 -2.58 -3.80
N THR A 79 -17.20 -3.44 -4.78
CA THR A 79 -17.92 -3.02 -5.99
C THR A 79 -19.43 -3.13 -5.90
N SER A 80 -19.98 -3.46 -4.73
CA SER A 80 -21.43 -3.49 -4.53
C SER A 80 -21.95 -2.05 -4.42
N GLY A 81 -23.10 -1.78 -5.06
CA GLY A 81 -23.69 -0.45 -5.06
C GLY A 81 -23.19 0.42 -6.19
N THR A 82 -23.68 1.64 -6.22
CA THR A 82 -23.31 2.59 -7.26
C THR A 82 -21.98 3.25 -6.95
N GLU A 83 -21.32 3.75 -7.99
CA GLU A 83 -20.04 4.42 -7.86
C GLU A 83 -20.14 5.67 -6.97
N ALA A 84 -21.19 6.46 -7.17
CA ALA A 84 -21.40 7.67 -6.36
C ALA A 84 -21.63 7.34 -4.89
N TYR A 85 -22.42 6.30 -4.63
CA TYR A 85 -22.68 5.85 -3.26
C TYR A 85 -21.39 5.36 -2.60
N ASN A 86 -20.60 4.58 -3.32
CA ASN A 86 -19.35 4.04 -2.81
C ASN A 86 -18.32 5.13 -2.54
N MET A 87 -18.30 6.18 -3.37
CA MET A 87 -17.42 7.32 -3.12
C MET A 87 -17.78 8.00 -1.80
N ALA A 88 -19.07 8.24 -1.58
CA ALA A 88 -19.54 8.85 -0.34
C ALA A 88 -19.26 7.94 0.88
N LEU A 89 -19.46 6.63 0.72
CA LEU A 89 -19.21 5.68 1.79
C LEU A 89 -17.72 5.62 2.15
N SER A 90 -16.84 5.64 1.15
CA SER A 90 -15.41 5.63 1.39
C SER A 90 -14.96 6.87 2.17
N LEU A 91 -15.54 8.03 1.88
CA LEU A 91 -15.27 9.25 2.64
C LEU A 91 -15.78 9.14 4.07
N ARG A 92 -16.98 8.59 4.27
CA ARG A 92 -17.50 8.39 5.63
C ARG A 92 -16.60 7.48 6.45
N ARG A 93 -16.09 6.41 5.84
CA ARG A 93 -15.16 5.50 6.50
C ARG A 93 -13.86 6.19 6.87
N ALA A 94 -13.30 6.94 5.94
CA ALA A 94 -12.06 7.66 6.19
C ALA A 94 -12.24 8.73 7.27
N ASN A 95 -13.38 9.42 7.27
CA ASN A 95 -13.68 10.41 8.31
C ASN A 95 -13.89 9.78 9.68
N ALA A 96 -14.49 8.59 9.72
CA ALA A 96 -14.64 7.86 10.98
C ALA A 96 -13.28 7.52 11.59
N VAL A 97 -12.33 7.11 10.73
CA VAL A 97 -10.97 6.83 11.17
C VAL A 97 -10.28 8.12 11.64
N LYS A 98 -10.45 9.21 10.90
CA LYS A 98 -9.88 10.49 11.29
C LYS A 98 -10.40 10.91 12.67
N ASP A 99 -11.71 10.83 12.89
CA ASP A 99 -12.30 11.22 14.19
C ASP A 99 -11.73 10.37 15.32
N ALA A 100 -11.55 9.08 15.09
CA ALA A 100 -10.97 8.19 16.09
C ALA A 100 -9.49 8.54 16.36
N LEU A 101 -8.73 8.87 15.34
CA LEU A 101 -7.34 9.32 15.51
C LEU A 101 -7.26 10.62 16.32
N VAL A 102 -8.17 11.54 16.06
CA VAL A 102 -8.23 12.79 16.83
C VAL A 102 -8.50 12.49 18.31
N ARG A 103 -9.40 11.55 18.59
CA ARG A 103 -9.67 11.15 19.97
C ARG A 103 -8.46 10.48 20.63
N GLU A 104 -7.57 9.89 19.84
CA GLU A 104 -6.34 9.30 20.36
C GLU A 104 -5.20 10.33 20.48
N GLY A 105 -5.45 11.58 20.20
CA GLY A 105 -4.49 12.65 20.40
C GLY A 105 -3.74 13.10 19.17
N VAL A 106 -4.16 12.67 17.98
CA VAL A 106 -3.54 13.13 16.73
C VAL A 106 -4.22 14.42 16.28
N PRO A 107 -3.46 15.49 15.99
CA PRO A 107 -4.08 16.73 15.53
C PRO A 107 -4.83 16.55 14.21
N ALA A 108 -6.02 17.12 14.11
CA ALA A 108 -6.81 17.02 12.88
C ALA A 108 -6.06 17.60 11.68
N THR A 109 -5.25 18.61 11.89
CA THR A 109 -4.46 19.24 10.82
C THR A 109 -3.37 18.32 10.25
N ALA A 110 -3.01 17.27 10.98
CA ALA A 110 -2.01 16.30 10.50
C ALA A 110 -2.64 15.15 9.72
N ILE A 111 -3.96 15.11 9.59
CA ILE A 111 -4.67 14.02 8.96
C ILE A 111 -5.33 14.49 7.67
N ALA A 112 -4.99 13.86 6.56
CA ALA A 112 -5.65 14.06 5.28
C ALA A 112 -6.59 12.89 5.02
N VAL A 113 -7.77 13.17 4.49
CA VAL A 113 -8.78 12.16 4.20
C VAL A 113 -8.99 12.09 2.69
N VAL A 114 -8.94 10.88 2.14
CA VAL A 114 -9.15 10.64 0.72
C VAL A 114 -10.20 9.55 0.56
N GLY A 115 -11.20 9.79 -0.28
CA GLY A 115 -12.17 8.76 -0.65
C GLY A 115 -11.89 8.27 -2.05
N ARG A 116 -11.79 6.96 -2.22
CA ARG A 116 -11.54 6.37 -3.53
C ARG A 116 -12.70 5.49 -4.01
N GLY A 117 -13.70 5.26 -3.17
CA GLY A 117 -14.81 4.40 -3.53
C GLY A 117 -14.32 3.01 -3.88
N GLU A 118 -14.74 2.50 -5.03
CA GLU A 118 -14.34 1.17 -5.49
C GLU A 118 -13.06 1.18 -6.33
N GLN A 119 -12.39 2.32 -6.45
CA GLN A 119 -11.11 2.41 -7.15
C GLN A 119 -10.00 1.90 -6.24
N GLY A 120 -9.00 1.25 -6.82
CA GLY A 120 -7.88 0.74 -6.03
C GLY A 120 -8.25 -0.48 -5.21
N LEU A 121 -8.95 -1.44 -5.81
CA LEU A 121 -9.36 -2.67 -5.12
C LEU A 121 -8.14 -3.45 -4.63
N LEU A 122 -8.23 -3.95 -3.40
CA LEU A 122 -7.24 -4.88 -2.88
C LEU A 122 -7.41 -6.26 -3.53
N VAL A 123 -8.65 -6.66 -3.71
CA VAL A 123 -9.01 -7.89 -4.40
C VAL A 123 -9.80 -7.51 -5.64
N GLN A 124 -9.32 -7.87 -6.81
CA GLN A 124 -10.00 -7.57 -8.06
C GLN A 124 -11.28 -8.39 -8.17
N THR A 125 -12.39 -7.72 -8.35
CA THR A 125 -13.68 -8.36 -8.53
C THR A 125 -14.40 -7.73 -9.72
N GLY A 126 -15.40 -8.44 -10.23
CA GLY A 126 -16.33 -7.85 -11.19
C GLY A 126 -17.26 -6.86 -10.49
N PRO A 127 -18.21 -6.28 -11.23
CA PRO A 127 -19.17 -5.35 -10.64
C PRO A 127 -20.12 -6.03 -9.66
N ASN A 128 -20.64 -5.27 -8.70
CA ASN A 128 -21.65 -5.71 -7.73
C ASN A 128 -21.22 -6.91 -6.88
N VAL A 129 -19.95 -6.97 -6.48
CA VAL A 129 -19.46 -8.04 -5.65
C VAL A 129 -19.17 -7.49 -4.25
N ARG A 130 -19.69 -8.16 -3.22
CA ARG A 130 -19.37 -7.86 -1.83
C ARG A 130 -18.08 -8.58 -1.48
N GLU A 131 -17.02 -7.82 -1.29
CA GLU A 131 -15.71 -8.35 -0.96
C GLU A 131 -15.21 -7.67 0.31
N PRO A 132 -15.15 -8.40 1.45
CA PRO A 132 -14.76 -7.79 2.72
C PRO A 132 -13.39 -7.12 2.69
N GLN A 133 -12.43 -7.66 1.96
CA GLN A 133 -11.08 -7.10 1.94
C GLN A 133 -11.00 -5.74 1.23
N ASN A 134 -11.99 -5.44 0.40
CA ASN A 134 -12.04 -4.14 -0.30
C ASN A 134 -12.67 -3.06 0.57
N ARG A 135 -13.34 -3.42 1.66
CA ARG A 135 -14.02 -2.48 2.56
C ARG A 135 -13.08 -2.05 3.67
N ARG A 136 -12.22 -1.10 3.35
CA ARG A 136 -11.15 -0.73 4.26
C ARG A 136 -10.81 0.74 4.20
N VAL A 137 -10.08 1.19 5.22
CA VAL A 137 -9.37 2.46 5.20
C VAL A 137 -7.89 2.15 5.40
N GLU A 138 -7.07 2.67 4.51
CA GLU A 138 -5.62 2.53 4.62
C GLU A 138 -5.08 3.78 5.30
N ILE A 139 -4.36 3.57 6.38
CA ILE A 139 -3.75 4.65 7.15
C ILE A 139 -2.25 4.61 6.86
N VAL A 140 -1.74 5.67 6.27
CA VAL A 140 -0.31 5.77 5.95
C VAL A 140 0.27 6.93 6.76
N ILE A 141 1.38 6.68 7.45
CA ILE A 141 2.05 7.66 8.29
C ILE A 141 3.37 8.04 7.61
N GLN A 142 3.50 9.29 7.26
CA GLN A 142 4.67 9.79 6.54
C GLN A 142 5.38 10.91 7.27
#